data_a62bb9b7183c8c2b7cd124704b35e544
#
_entry.id   a62bb9b7183c8c2b7cd124704b35e544
#
_cell.length_a   1.000
_cell.length_b   1.000
_cell.length_c   1.000
_cell.angle_alpha   90.00
_cell.angle_beta   90.00
_cell.angle_gamma   90.00
#
_symmetry.space_group_name_H-M   'P 1'
#
loop_
_entity.id
_entity.type
_entity.pdbx_description
1 polymer ?
#
loop_
_entity_poly.entity_id
_entity_poly.type
_entity_poly.pdbx_seq_one_letter_code
_entity_poly.pdbx_strand_id
1 'polypeptide(L)'
;DEIYERMVYGGEHFVSVASLSPKIFRKTLTVNGVSKAYAMTGWRIGYAAGPSEIIRAMETVQSHTASAPATFAQYGAMHALNGVEDEIRPMLAAFEARNKRIHELMTAIEGIVCRRPMGAFYVFPNIAAFGMDSREFAQRLIDEQHVAAVPGFSFGAPDNLRFSYACGMEEIEEGMRRFKTFCDSLG
;
A
#
# COMPACT_ATOMS: atom_id res chain seq x y z
N ASP A 1 4.27 -0.93 -11.53
CA ASP A 1 4.81 -0.47 -10.24
C ASP A 1 4.88 -1.65 -9.28
N GLU A 2 6.05 -1.91 -8.71
CA GLU A 2 6.34 -3.09 -7.89
C GLU A 2 6.72 -2.69 -6.45
N ILE A 3 6.32 -1.49 -6.00
CA ILE A 3 6.73 -0.90 -4.71
C ILE A 3 6.35 -1.76 -3.49
N TYR A 4 5.40 -2.69 -3.62
CA TYR A 4 4.96 -3.61 -2.57
C TYR A 4 5.43 -5.06 -2.78
N GLU A 5 6.41 -5.33 -3.66
CA GLU A 5 6.85 -6.68 -4.03
C GLU A 5 7.23 -7.58 -2.85
N ARG A 6 7.76 -6.99 -1.76
CA ARG A 6 8.14 -7.71 -0.53
C ARG A 6 7.00 -7.88 0.47
N MET A 7 5.92 -7.13 0.30
CA MET A 7 4.76 -7.16 1.20
C MET A 7 3.68 -8.06 0.63
N VAL A 8 3.92 -9.37 0.64
CA VAL A 8 3.01 -10.40 0.14
C VAL A 8 2.79 -11.42 1.27
N TYR A 9 1.56 -11.84 1.49
CA TYR A 9 1.12 -12.59 2.66
C TYR A 9 0.42 -13.90 2.28
N GLY A 10 0.22 -14.77 3.29
CA GLY A 10 -0.57 -15.98 3.12
C GLY A 10 0.08 -17.06 2.25
N GLY A 11 1.40 -17.06 2.11
CA GLY A 11 2.12 -18.00 1.26
C GLY A 11 2.08 -17.69 -0.23
N GLU A 12 1.53 -16.54 -0.61
CA GLU A 12 1.55 -16.06 -1.99
C GLU A 12 2.93 -15.58 -2.41
N HIS A 13 3.19 -15.63 -3.70
CA HIS A 13 4.46 -15.19 -4.27
C HIS A 13 4.26 -14.01 -5.22
N PHE A 14 5.11 -13.01 -5.07
CA PHE A 14 5.17 -11.91 -6.02
C PHE A 14 5.70 -12.39 -7.38
N VAL A 15 5.05 -11.96 -8.45
CA VAL A 15 5.47 -12.22 -9.83
C VAL A 15 5.61 -10.89 -10.57
N SER A 16 6.84 -10.55 -10.95
CA SER A 16 7.09 -9.38 -11.80
C SER A 16 6.53 -9.61 -13.20
N VAL A 17 5.83 -8.61 -13.75
CA VAL A 17 5.37 -8.65 -15.15
C VAL A 17 6.54 -8.85 -16.12
N ALA A 18 7.69 -8.24 -15.83
CA ALA A 18 8.90 -8.40 -16.63
C ALA A 18 9.41 -9.85 -16.71
N SER A 19 9.10 -10.70 -15.74
CA SER A 19 9.57 -12.10 -15.71
C SER A 19 8.72 -13.08 -16.54
N LEU A 20 7.54 -12.66 -17.03
CA LEU A 20 6.59 -13.56 -17.67
C LEU A 20 7.08 -14.14 -19.00
N SER A 21 7.82 -13.40 -19.79
CA SER A 21 8.48 -13.90 -21.01
C SER A 21 9.48 -12.89 -21.57
N PRO A 22 10.42 -13.31 -22.44
CA PRO A 22 11.35 -12.39 -23.13
C PRO A 22 10.64 -11.32 -23.98
N LYS A 23 9.45 -11.62 -24.51
CA LYS A 23 8.66 -10.66 -25.29
C LYS A 23 8.06 -9.59 -24.39
N ILE A 24 7.54 -9.97 -23.22
CA ILE A 24 6.97 -9.05 -22.23
C ILE A 24 8.09 -8.24 -21.58
N PHE A 25 9.20 -8.85 -21.19
CA PHE A 25 10.38 -8.16 -20.66
C PHE A 25 10.78 -6.95 -21.51
N ARG A 26 10.91 -7.14 -22.81
CA ARG A 26 11.30 -6.06 -23.76
C ARG A 26 10.28 -4.91 -23.86
N LYS A 27 9.06 -5.09 -23.36
CA LYS A 27 7.97 -4.10 -23.40
C LYS A 27 7.62 -3.56 -22.03
N THR A 28 8.29 -4.03 -20.97
CA THR A 28 7.99 -3.65 -19.60
C THR A 28 8.95 -2.56 -19.14
N LEU A 29 8.39 -1.50 -18.57
CA LEU A 29 9.08 -0.54 -17.72
C LEU A 29 8.67 -0.85 -16.28
N THR A 30 9.55 -1.47 -15.53
CA THR A 30 9.37 -1.73 -14.10
C THR A 30 9.72 -0.49 -13.31
N VAL A 31 8.81 -0.05 -12.44
CA VAL A 31 9.03 1.04 -11.49
C VAL A 31 8.99 0.45 -10.08
N ASN A 32 9.98 0.78 -9.26
CA ASN A 32 10.07 0.29 -7.89
C ASN A 32 10.80 1.31 -7.00
N GLY A 33 11.01 1.00 -5.73
CA GLY A 33 11.71 1.87 -4.79
C GLY A 33 11.91 1.22 -3.43
N VAL A 34 12.64 1.92 -2.57
CA VAL A 34 12.97 1.42 -1.23
C VAL A 34 11.98 1.87 -0.15
N SER A 35 11.01 2.69 -0.51
CA SER A 35 10.12 3.36 0.44
C SER A 35 9.31 2.41 1.31
N LYS A 36 8.80 1.29 0.75
CA LYS A 36 7.85 0.40 1.43
C LYS A 36 8.54 -0.83 1.98
N ALA A 37 9.19 -1.60 1.13
CA ALA A 37 9.85 -2.83 1.50
C ALA A 37 10.94 -2.65 2.59
N TYR A 38 11.58 -1.49 2.62
CA TYR A 38 12.70 -1.19 3.52
C TYR A 38 12.39 -0.07 4.54
N ALA A 39 11.13 0.33 4.67
CA ALA A 39 10.70 1.42 5.56
C ALA A 39 11.46 2.76 5.34
N MET A 40 11.87 3.02 4.09
CA MET A 40 12.71 4.16 3.72
C MET A 40 11.91 5.29 3.02
N THR A 41 10.70 5.60 3.49
CA THR A 41 9.85 6.61 2.87
C THR A 41 10.49 8.01 2.85
N GLY A 42 11.21 8.39 3.91
CA GLY A 42 11.90 9.67 4.04
C GLY A 42 13.15 9.82 3.17
N TRP A 43 13.71 8.72 2.67
CA TRP A 43 14.93 8.73 1.84
C TRP A 43 14.67 9.20 0.40
N ARG A 44 13.44 9.15 -0.05
CA ARG A 44 12.98 9.63 -1.37
C ARG A 44 13.73 8.98 -2.54
N ILE A 45 13.88 7.65 -2.52
CA ILE A 45 14.51 6.87 -3.59
C ILE A 45 13.50 5.95 -4.27
N GLY A 46 13.37 6.10 -5.57
CA GLY A 46 12.75 5.16 -6.50
C GLY A 46 13.69 4.90 -7.67
N TYR A 47 13.41 3.85 -8.40
CA TYR A 47 14.17 3.48 -9.58
C TYR A 47 13.25 2.84 -10.63
N ALA A 48 13.71 2.86 -11.87
CA ALA A 48 13.03 2.22 -12.98
C ALA A 48 14.01 1.40 -13.81
N ALA A 49 13.54 0.29 -14.35
CA ALA A 49 14.29 -0.57 -15.25
C ALA A 49 13.43 -0.92 -16.46
N GLY A 50 13.99 -0.83 -17.66
CA GLY A 50 13.26 -1.09 -18.90
C GLY A 50 14.07 -0.88 -20.16
N PRO A 51 13.42 -0.76 -21.32
CA PRO A 51 14.11 -0.51 -22.59
C PRO A 51 15.00 0.72 -22.53
N SER A 52 16.23 0.60 -23.01
CA SER A 52 17.26 1.62 -22.87
C SER A 52 16.89 2.99 -23.47
N GLU A 53 16.11 3.00 -24.54
CA GLU A 53 15.61 4.23 -25.18
C GLU A 53 14.66 5.01 -24.24
N ILE A 54 13.79 4.29 -23.51
CA ILE A 54 12.87 4.89 -22.53
C ILE A 54 13.66 5.42 -21.33
N ILE A 55 14.58 4.61 -20.80
CA ILE A 55 15.42 5.02 -19.65
C ILE A 55 16.24 6.28 -19.98
N ARG A 56 16.85 6.36 -21.15
CA ARG A 56 17.58 7.58 -21.57
C ARG A 56 16.67 8.81 -21.67
N ALA A 57 15.46 8.65 -22.19
CA ALA A 57 14.49 9.75 -22.20
C ALA A 57 14.11 10.20 -20.79
N MET A 58 13.89 9.26 -19.88
CA MET A 58 13.62 9.55 -18.46
C MET A 58 14.79 10.28 -17.79
N GLU A 59 16.03 9.84 -18.00
CA GLU A 59 17.24 10.51 -17.51
C GLU A 59 17.33 11.96 -18.01
N THR A 60 17.03 12.17 -19.28
CA THR A 60 17.01 13.53 -19.86
C THR A 60 16.01 14.43 -19.17
N VAL A 61 14.76 13.96 -18.99
CA VAL A 61 13.73 14.72 -18.28
C VAL A 61 14.15 14.99 -16.83
N GLN A 62 14.63 13.97 -16.13
CA GLN A 62 15.05 14.10 -14.74
C GLN A 62 16.20 15.10 -14.58
N SER A 63 17.20 15.08 -15.45
CA SER A 63 18.35 15.99 -15.39
C SER A 63 17.96 17.48 -15.49
N HIS A 64 16.85 17.76 -16.21
CA HIS A 64 16.33 19.11 -16.38
C HIS A 64 15.27 19.53 -15.32
N THR A 65 14.76 18.59 -14.53
CA THR A 65 13.70 18.86 -13.54
C THR A 65 14.20 18.78 -12.11
N ALA A 66 14.76 17.65 -11.71
CA ALA A 66 15.12 17.35 -10.33
C ALA A 66 16.60 16.92 -10.16
N SER A 67 17.38 16.89 -11.24
CA SER A 67 18.77 16.41 -11.30
C SER A 67 18.89 14.96 -10.81
N ALA A 68 19.46 14.72 -9.62
CA ALA A 68 19.65 13.39 -9.06
C ALA A 68 19.19 13.33 -7.60
N PRO A 69 18.77 12.16 -7.11
CA PRO A 69 18.53 11.98 -5.69
C PRO A 69 19.78 12.24 -4.86
N ALA A 70 19.60 12.56 -3.57
CA ALA A 70 20.72 12.80 -2.66
C ALA A 70 21.69 11.61 -2.63
N THR A 71 22.99 11.86 -2.75
CA THR A 71 24.02 10.82 -2.89
C THR A 71 24.01 9.83 -1.72
N PHE A 72 23.90 10.30 -0.49
CA PHE A 72 23.84 9.41 0.69
C PHE A 72 22.61 8.50 0.66
N ALA A 73 21.48 9.01 0.14
CA ALA A 73 20.27 8.21 0.01
C ALA A 73 20.41 7.11 -1.05
N GLN A 74 21.16 7.37 -2.12
CA GLN A 74 21.47 6.34 -3.12
C GLN A 74 22.33 5.21 -2.52
N TYR A 75 23.36 5.54 -1.73
CA TYR A 75 24.15 4.54 -1.00
C TYR A 75 23.32 3.75 0.01
N GLY A 76 22.41 4.41 0.74
CA GLY A 76 21.49 3.73 1.63
C GLY A 76 20.57 2.76 0.90
N ALA A 77 20.01 3.18 -0.24
CA ALA A 77 19.19 2.31 -1.08
C ALA A 77 19.99 1.12 -1.65
N MET A 78 21.20 1.37 -2.11
CA MET A 78 22.10 0.30 -2.58
C MET A 78 22.37 -0.75 -1.48
N HIS A 79 22.60 -0.31 -0.25
CA HIS A 79 22.78 -1.21 0.88
C HIS A 79 21.51 -2.02 1.16
N ALA A 80 20.35 -1.36 1.19
CA ALA A 80 19.06 -2.02 1.40
C ALA A 80 18.75 -3.09 0.34
N LEU A 81 19.10 -2.84 -0.92
CA LEU A 81 18.86 -3.79 -2.02
C LEU A 81 19.86 -4.96 -2.06
N ASN A 82 20.99 -4.87 -1.37
CA ASN A 82 22.08 -5.86 -1.43
C ASN A 82 22.18 -6.77 -0.20
N GLY A 83 21.08 -6.97 0.54
CA GLY A 83 21.09 -8.04 1.52
C GLY A 83 20.73 -7.65 2.96
N VAL A 84 19.56 -7.05 3.13
CA VAL A 84 18.97 -6.80 4.46
C VAL A 84 17.69 -7.66 4.67
N GLU A 85 17.68 -8.87 4.13
CA GLU A 85 16.51 -9.76 4.21
C GLU A 85 16.14 -10.11 5.66
N ASP A 86 17.14 -10.34 6.50
CA ASP A 86 16.90 -10.70 7.90
C ASP A 86 16.39 -9.50 8.72
N GLU A 87 16.84 -8.29 8.38
CA GLU A 87 16.45 -7.05 9.05
C GLU A 87 15.00 -6.65 8.74
N ILE A 88 14.50 -6.93 7.53
CA ILE A 88 13.12 -6.59 7.15
C ILE A 88 12.11 -7.67 7.56
N ARG A 89 12.54 -8.90 7.81
CA ARG A 89 11.66 -10.04 8.16
C ARG A 89 10.74 -9.76 9.35
N PRO A 90 11.20 -9.19 10.47
CA PRO A 90 10.32 -8.86 11.60
C PRO A 90 9.23 -7.86 11.22
N MET A 91 9.55 -6.87 10.38
CA MET A 91 8.58 -5.90 9.88
C MET A 91 7.52 -6.57 9.00
N LEU A 92 7.92 -7.45 8.09
CA LEU A 92 7.00 -8.19 7.21
C LEU A 92 6.07 -9.08 8.01
N ALA A 93 6.59 -9.79 9.02
CA ALA A 93 5.77 -10.61 9.93
C ALA A 93 4.76 -9.76 10.72
N ALA A 94 5.15 -8.57 11.18
CA ALA A 94 4.25 -7.64 11.84
C ALA A 94 3.13 -7.15 10.90
N PHE A 95 3.43 -6.87 9.64
CA PHE A 95 2.42 -6.48 8.64
C PHE A 95 1.47 -7.64 8.32
N GLU A 96 1.96 -8.87 8.25
CA GLU A 96 1.08 -10.03 8.04
C GLU A 96 0.13 -10.25 9.22
N ALA A 97 0.61 -10.11 10.46
CA ALA A 97 -0.22 -10.18 11.66
C ALA A 97 -1.29 -9.08 11.68
N ARG A 98 -0.93 -7.85 11.33
CA ARG A 98 -1.87 -6.71 11.21
C ARG A 98 -2.89 -6.93 10.11
N ASN A 99 -2.47 -7.45 8.96
CA ASN A 99 -3.34 -7.81 7.84
C ASN A 99 -4.43 -8.79 8.28
N LYS A 100 -4.05 -9.85 8.98
CA LYS A 100 -5.00 -10.83 9.52
C LYS A 100 -5.96 -10.17 10.50
N ARG A 101 -5.44 -9.43 11.47
CA ARG A 101 -6.22 -8.82 12.53
C ARG A 101 -7.22 -7.79 12.04
N ILE A 102 -6.80 -6.85 11.20
CA ILE A 102 -7.71 -5.83 10.66
C ILE A 102 -8.80 -6.45 9.79
N HIS A 103 -8.49 -7.49 9.02
CA HIS A 103 -9.49 -8.20 8.22
C HIS A 103 -10.53 -8.90 9.10
N GLU A 104 -10.10 -9.58 10.18
CA GLU A 104 -11.00 -10.21 11.16
C GLU A 104 -11.96 -9.20 11.78
N LEU A 105 -11.42 -8.07 12.26
CA LEU A 105 -12.21 -6.99 12.86
C LEU A 105 -13.19 -6.36 11.86
N MET A 106 -12.73 -6.13 10.63
CA MET A 106 -13.51 -5.53 9.56
C MET A 106 -14.70 -6.40 9.15
N THR A 107 -14.47 -7.70 8.96
CA THR A 107 -15.51 -8.64 8.54
C THR A 107 -16.50 -9.03 9.64
N ALA A 108 -16.21 -8.68 10.89
CA ALA A 108 -17.14 -8.82 12.01
C ALA A 108 -18.18 -7.68 12.10
N ILE A 109 -18.07 -6.64 11.27
CA ILE A 109 -19.01 -5.53 11.22
C ILE A 109 -20.12 -5.87 10.22
N GLU A 110 -21.38 -5.82 10.65
CA GLU A 110 -22.53 -6.05 9.79
C GLU A 110 -22.59 -5.01 8.66
N GLY A 111 -22.94 -5.42 7.46
CA GLY A 111 -22.98 -4.55 6.28
C GLY A 111 -21.62 -4.32 5.61
N ILE A 112 -20.52 -4.75 6.21
CA ILE A 112 -19.19 -4.63 5.60
C ILE A 112 -18.81 -5.90 4.84
N VAL A 113 -18.41 -5.71 3.58
CA VAL A 113 -17.82 -6.78 2.76
C VAL A 113 -16.37 -6.43 2.47
N CYS A 114 -15.43 -7.23 2.95
CA CYS A 114 -14.01 -6.99 2.79
C CYS A 114 -13.28 -8.26 2.35
N ARG A 115 -12.58 -8.21 1.21
CA ARG A 115 -11.62 -9.24 0.82
C ARG A 115 -10.35 -9.09 1.65
N ARG A 116 -9.79 -10.21 2.11
CA ARG A 116 -8.46 -10.19 2.73
C ARG A 116 -7.42 -9.80 1.67
N PRO A 117 -6.65 -8.72 1.89
CA PRO A 117 -5.57 -8.37 0.97
C PRO A 117 -4.44 -9.40 1.04
N MET A 118 -3.90 -9.77 -0.13
CA MET A 118 -2.75 -10.69 -0.21
C MET A 118 -1.41 -9.95 -0.26
N GLY A 119 -1.43 -8.62 -0.15
CA GLY A 119 -0.22 -7.79 -0.16
C GLY A 119 -0.47 -6.35 0.26
N ALA A 120 0.58 -5.54 0.26
CA ALA A 120 0.61 -4.15 0.72
C ALA A 120 0.19 -4.00 2.20
N PHE A 121 -0.30 -2.84 2.60
CA PHE A 121 -0.80 -2.57 3.96
C PHE A 121 -2.12 -1.80 3.96
N TYR A 122 -3.01 -2.17 3.03
CA TYR A 122 -4.34 -1.56 2.92
C TYR A 122 -5.42 -2.62 2.92
N VAL A 123 -6.56 -2.31 3.56
CA VAL A 123 -7.83 -3.00 3.35
C VAL A 123 -8.78 -2.08 2.59
N PHE A 124 -9.67 -2.67 1.78
CA PHE A 124 -10.56 -1.93 0.89
C PHE A 124 -12.01 -2.43 1.00
N PRO A 125 -12.64 -2.29 2.19
CA PRO A 125 -14.01 -2.74 2.44
C PRO A 125 -15.01 -2.02 1.55
N ASN A 126 -16.06 -2.75 1.17
CA ASN A 126 -17.27 -2.21 0.56
C ASN A 126 -18.26 -1.79 1.66
N ILE A 127 -18.84 -0.61 1.50
CA ILE A 127 -19.76 0.06 2.42
C ILE A 127 -21.15 0.29 1.80
N ALA A 128 -21.45 -0.29 0.65
CA ALA A 128 -22.70 -0.07 -0.09
C ALA A 128 -23.96 -0.31 0.75
N ALA A 129 -23.89 -1.22 1.72
CA ALA A 129 -25.01 -1.54 2.62
C ALA A 129 -25.51 -0.33 3.43
N PHE A 130 -24.67 0.69 3.64
CA PHE A 130 -25.02 1.89 4.39
C PHE A 130 -25.67 2.99 3.53
N GLY A 131 -25.80 2.78 2.22
CA GLY A 131 -26.48 3.69 1.29
C GLY A 131 -25.84 5.10 1.18
N MET A 132 -24.58 5.21 1.53
CA MET A 132 -23.83 6.47 1.60
C MET A 132 -22.63 6.46 0.64
N ASP A 133 -22.41 7.58 -0.07
CA ASP A 133 -21.20 7.77 -0.90
C ASP A 133 -19.93 7.75 -0.04
N SER A 134 -18.86 7.17 -0.54
CA SER A 134 -17.62 6.99 0.22
C SER A 134 -16.97 8.30 0.69
N ARG A 135 -17.21 9.42 0.04
CA ARG A 135 -16.71 10.74 0.45
C ARG A 135 -17.46 11.25 1.67
N GLU A 136 -18.78 11.15 1.65
CA GLU A 136 -19.63 11.51 2.78
C GLU A 136 -19.35 10.60 3.98
N PHE A 137 -19.26 9.28 3.74
CA PHE A 137 -18.94 8.31 4.77
C PHE A 137 -17.58 8.60 5.43
N ALA A 138 -16.52 8.83 4.63
CA ALA A 138 -15.19 9.14 5.15
C ALA A 138 -15.16 10.46 5.92
N GLN A 139 -15.91 11.49 5.46
CA GLN A 139 -15.98 12.78 6.15
C GLN A 139 -16.68 12.62 7.51
N ARG A 140 -17.81 11.96 7.56
CA ARG A 140 -18.53 11.72 8.82
C ARG A 140 -17.72 10.83 9.78
N LEU A 141 -17.05 9.81 9.26
CA LEU A 141 -16.21 8.91 10.07
C LEU A 141 -15.07 9.67 10.77
N ILE A 142 -14.42 10.61 10.08
CA ILE A 142 -13.37 11.42 10.70
C ILE A 142 -13.94 12.43 11.69
N ASP A 143 -15.06 13.07 11.37
CA ASP A 143 -15.66 14.08 12.22
C ASP A 143 -16.27 13.48 13.51
N GLU A 144 -16.93 12.33 13.41
CA GLU A 144 -17.66 11.70 14.50
C GLU A 144 -16.81 10.74 15.34
N GLN A 145 -15.85 10.04 14.72
CA GLN A 145 -15.07 8.99 15.37
C GLN A 145 -13.55 9.19 15.32
N HIS A 146 -13.06 10.23 14.63
CA HIS A 146 -11.63 10.52 14.46
C HIS A 146 -10.86 9.37 13.82
N VAL A 147 -11.49 8.66 12.89
CA VAL A 147 -10.89 7.59 12.10
C VAL A 147 -10.77 8.06 10.66
N ALA A 148 -9.53 8.13 10.15
CA ALA A 148 -9.24 8.54 8.79
C ALA A 148 -9.30 7.37 7.81
N ALA A 149 -10.05 7.53 6.73
CA ALA A 149 -10.09 6.61 5.60
C ALA A 149 -10.03 7.40 4.29
N VAL A 150 -9.50 6.79 3.24
CA VAL A 150 -9.50 7.41 1.91
C VAL A 150 -10.74 6.93 1.15
N PRO A 151 -11.58 7.85 0.62
CA PRO A 151 -12.74 7.48 -0.19
C PRO A 151 -12.35 6.65 -1.41
N GLY A 152 -13.06 5.56 -1.63
CA GLY A 152 -12.87 4.70 -2.79
C GLY A 152 -13.21 5.38 -4.11
N PHE A 153 -13.99 6.45 -4.07
CA PHE A 153 -14.24 7.33 -5.23
C PHE A 153 -12.93 7.70 -5.94
N SER A 154 -11.87 8.02 -5.20
CA SER A 154 -10.55 8.36 -5.75
C SER A 154 -9.87 7.21 -6.51
N PHE A 155 -10.39 6.00 -6.38
CA PHE A 155 -9.91 4.78 -7.04
C PHE A 155 -10.91 4.18 -8.02
N GLY A 156 -11.96 4.93 -8.38
CA GLY A 156 -13.04 4.45 -9.25
C GLY A 156 -13.99 3.43 -8.60
N ALA A 157 -14.00 3.35 -7.27
CA ALA A 157 -14.85 2.44 -6.47
C ALA A 157 -15.62 3.23 -5.40
N PRO A 158 -16.68 3.98 -5.78
CA PRO A 158 -17.37 4.93 -4.90
C PRO A 158 -18.01 4.29 -3.66
N ASP A 159 -18.25 2.98 -3.70
CA ASP A 159 -18.84 2.22 -2.58
C ASP A 159 -17.78 1.59 -1.65
N ASN A 160 -16.52 2.00 -1.77
CA ASN A 160 -15.43 1.45 -0.97
C ASN A 160 -14.70 2.52 -0.16
N LEU A 161 -14.02 2.08 0.91
CA LEU A 161 -13.07 2.91 1.67
C LEU A 161 -11.71 2.22 1.72
N ARG A 162 -10.63 2.99 1.68
CA ARG A 162 -9.29 2.45 1.90
C ARG A 162 -8.78 2.82 3.29
N PHE A 163 -8.49 1.81 4.09
CA PHE A 163 -7.79 1.96 5.36
C PHE A 163 -6.35 1.45 5.24
N SER A 164 -5.42 2.16 5.88
CA SER A 164 -4.06 1.71 6.06
C SER A 164 -3.90 1.04 7.42
N TYR A 165 -3.18 -0.09 7.47
CA TYR A 165 -2.77 -0.72 8.73
C TYR A 165 -1.25 -0.60 8.99
N ALA A 166 -0.63 0.45 8.44
CA ALA A 166 0.76 0.79 8.71
C ALA A 166 0.93 1.59 10.02
N CYS A 167 0.35 1.08 11.10
CA CYS A 167 0.38 1.63 12.45
C CYS A 167 0.47 0.51 13.50
N GLY A 168 0.47 0.83 14.79
CA GLY A 168 0.52 -0.16 15.86
C GLY A 168 -0.74 -1.05 15.92
N MET A 169 -0.63 -2.23 16.54
CA MET A 169 -1.78 -3.14 16.67
C MET A 169 -2.89 -2.53 17.52
N GLU A 170 -2.54 -1.83 18.59
CA GLU A 170 -3.48 -1.16 19.48
C GLU A 170 -4.27 -0.06 18.75
N GLU A 171 -3.59 0.69 17.86
CA GLU A 171 -4.22 1.71 17.02
C GLU A 171 -5.19 1.10 16.01
N ILE A 172 -4.85 -0.09 15.46
CA ILE A 172 -5.75 -0.84 14.57
C ILE A 172 -7.01 -1.27 15.34
N GLU A 173 -6.85 -1.85 16.52
CA GLU A 173 -7.97 -2.34 17.32
C GLU A 173 -8.88 -1.20 17.76
N GLU A 174 -8.33 -0.09 18.23
CA GLU A 174 -9.10 1.08 18.62
C GLU A 174 -9.79 1.74 17.40
N GLY A 175 -9.06 1.88 16.29
CA GLY A 175 -9.66 2.41 15.05
C GLY A 175 -10.82 1.56 14.54
N MET A 176 -10.70 0.25 14.58
CA MET A 176 -11.77 -0.67 14.17
C MET A 176 -12.94 -0.68 15.15
N ARG A 177 -12.69 -0.53 16.44
CA ARG A 177 -13.76 -0.36 17.45
C ARG A 177 -14.58 0.91 17.16
N ARG A 178 -13.93 2.02 16.88
CA ARG A 178 -14.59 3.29 16.50
C ARG A 178 -15.34 3.17 15.19
N PHE A 179 -14.73 2.54 14.19
CA PHE A 179 -15.36 2.29 12.90
C PHE A 179 -16.63 1.46 13.06
N LYS A 180 -16.59 0.39 13.89
CA LYS A 180 -17.77 -0.39 14.23
C LYS A 180 -18.86 0.47 14.89
N THR A 181 -18.49 1.28 15.89
CA THR A 181 -19.44 2.19 16.57
C THR A 181 -20.13 3.12 15.57
N PHE A 182 -19.38 3.63 14.59
CA PHE A 182 -19.96 4.46 13.53
C PHE A 182 -20.94 3.68 12.65
N CYS A 183 -20.55 2.52 12.18
CA CYS A 183 -21.41 1.65 11.36
C CYS A 183 -22.71 1.29 12.12
N ASP A 184 -22.60 0.90 13.39
CA ASP A 184 -23.77 0.58 14.23
C ASP A 184 -24.71 1.78 14.43
N SER A 185 -24.23 3.02 14.31
CA SER A 185 -25.05 4.23 14.41
C SER A 185 -25.80 4.59 13.12
N LEU A 186 -25.47 3.93 12.01
CA LEU A 186 -26.09 4.17 10.70
C LEU A 186 -27.23 3.20 10.40
N GLY A 187 -27.29 2.09 11.07
CA GLY A 187 -28.34 1.05 10.96
C GLY A 187 -29.26 1.08 12.11
#